data_4a8a6e1c6719bb51d99685b699f44dfd
#
_entry.id   4a8a6e1c6719bb51d99685b699f44dfd
#
_cell.length_a   1.000
_cell.length_b   1.000
_cell.length_c   1.000
_cell.angle_alpha   90.00
_cell.angle_beta   90.00
_cell.angle_gamma   90.00
#
_symmetry.space_group_name_H-M   'P 1'
#
loop_
_entity.id
_entity.type
_entity.pdbx_description
1 polymer ?
#
loop_
_entity_poly.entity_id
_entity_poly.type
_entity_poly.pdbx_seq_one_letter_code
_entity_poly.pdbx_strand_id
1 'polypeptide(L)'
;MGKIFGIDLGTTYSCISYVDEYGKPVTVTNVDTNSPVTPSVVYFESPDSITVGEFAKNALSSDPELVCSTIKRMIGTKDFTFEAHGRKHRPEDVSSRILGKLALDVFEKLGEEVKDVVITCPAYFGIEQRNATKKAGEIAGLNVISIINEPTAAAISYGLKADEPQTVMVYDLGGGTFDVTIIRVKPGEIEVVATGGDHNLGGKNWDDAIRKKVISKYVEETGESEDDIYDNSATMGDLEVKCENAKKQLSRSESATIRLNSTRIEITKEQFEADTANLLESSVLKTRQTMAEAAKKGVMDVDKILLVGGSTFMPQVKTRLTNEFPNKPIEFCDPNESVAKGAALYGANIEAFKALEKMAEEAGKDVEEIIQEQKKSGFALPSGMTQPTNVKNVVSKSYAIELEDEDKQLKLFNFIFANTNVPLEMPVACSTSRPNQTSARLSVYENNYTLGSSERDIVPYEDATLLMSDELSPLPDNLPAGSPIEIILKIDEQGLFSVDAKDVTGGRTVHMEVQLDNMMSDEEVAESKAYFDGIKLR
;
A
#
# COMPACT_ATOMS: atom_id res chain seq x y z
N MET A 1 -22.06 -18.12 -1.69
CA MET A 1 -21.17 -17.02 -2.03
C MET A 1 -19.75 -17.56 -2.13
N GLY A 2 -18.93 -17.05 -3.06
CA GLY A 2 -17.55 -17.50 -3.20
C GLY A 2 -16.68 -16.94 -2.08
N LYS A 3 -15.55 -17.57 -1.75
CA LYS A 3 -14.60 -17.05 -0.77
C LYS A 3 -13.99 -15.72 -1.28
N ILE A 4 -13.83 -14.73 -0.40
CA ILE A 4 -13.01 -13.56 -0.65
C ILE A 4 -11.58 -13.86 -0.18
N PHE A 5 -10.61 -13.73 -1.10
CA PHE A 5 -9.21 -13.93 -0.79
C PHE A 5 -8.55 -12.60 -0.38
N GLY A 6 -7.61 -12.66 0.54
CA GLY A 6 -6.77 -11.53 0.92
C GLY A 6 -5.39 -11.66 0.29
N ILE A 7 -4.94 -10.62 -0.39
CA ILE A 7 -3.64 -10.59 -1.06
C ILE A 7 -2.78 -9.49 -0.46
N ASP A 8 -1.60 -9.87 -0.01
CA ASP A 8 -0.49 -8.94 0.22
C ASP A 8 0.34 -8.85 -1.07
N LEU A 9 0.20 -7.76 -1.81
CA LEU A 9 1.03 -7.45 -2.96
C LEU A 9 2.27 -6.69 -2.49
N GLY A 10 3.29 -7.42 -2.02
CA GLY A 10 4.50 -6.82 -1.48
C GLY A 10 5.54 -6.42 -2.54
N THR A 11 6.48 -5.53 -2.17
CA THR A 11 7.55 -5.08 -3.09
C THR A 11 8.52 -6.21 -3.46
N THR A 12 8.84 -7.09 -2.52
CA THR A 12 9.79 -8.20 -2.71
C THR A 12 9.15 -9.58 -2.65
N TYR A 13 8.11 -9.74 -1.84
CA TYR A 13 7.36 -10.98 -1.68
C TYR A 13 5.88 -10.66 -1.60
N SER A 14 5.06 -11.50 -2.21
CA SER A 14 3.60 -11.44 -2.17
C SER A 14 3.02 -12.72 -1.58
N CYS A 15 1.81 -12.62 -1.04
CA CYS A 15 1.17 -13.71 -0.31
C CYS A 15 -0.35 -13.67 -0.52
N ILE A 16 -1.00 -14.83 -0.56
CA ILE A 16 -2.46 -14.95 -0.66
C ILE A 16 -3.00 -15.83 0.45
N SER A 17 -4.10 -15.39 1.06
CA SER A 17 -4.77 -16.08 2.17
C SER A 17 -6.27 -16.09 1.97
N TYR A 18 -6.95 -17.01 2.64
CA TYR A 18 -8.41 -17.09 2.73
C TYR A 18 -8.85 -17.45 4.15
N VAL A 19 -10.12 -17.29 4.45
CA VAL A 19 -10.71 -17.73 5.73
C VAL A 19 -11.35 -19.11 5.52
N ASP A 20 -10.96 -20.08 6.33
CA ASP A 20 -11.48 -21.42 6.29
C ASP A 20 -12.90 -21.53 6.89
N GLU A 21 -13.50 -22.70 6.82
CA GLU A 21 -14.83 -23.00 7.36
C GLU A 21 -14.95 -22.81 8.89
N TYR A 22 -13.82 -22.75 9.59
CA TYR A 22 -13.75 -22.51 11.04
C TYR A 22 -13.49 -21.04 11.40
N GLY A 23 -13.48 -20.14 10.41
CA GLY A 23 -13.19 -18.72 10.60
C GLY A 23 -11.71 -18.39 10.80
N LYS A 24 -10.79 -19.33 10.46
CA LYS A 24 -9.35 -19.13 10.61
C LYS A 24 -8.72 -18.68 9.30
N PRO A 25 -7.85 -17.67 9.31
CA PRO A 25 -7.12 -17.27 8.13
C PRO A 25 -6.01 -18.30 7.81
N VAL A 26 -5.97 -18.75 6.58
CA VAL A 26 -5.03 -19.75 6.06
C VAL A 26 -4.30 -19.19 4.85
N THR A 27 -2.98 -19.28 4.85
CA THR A 27 -2.14 -18.88 3.71
C THR A 27 -2.03 -20.03 2.71
N VAL A 28 -2.19 -19.71 1.42
CA VAL A 28 -1.93 -20.67 0.34
C VAL A 28 -0.45 -20.62 -0.02
N THR A 29 0.21 -21.77 0.06
CA THR A 29 1.64 -21.85 -0.26
C THR A 29 1.87 -21.87 -1.77
N ASN A 30 2.95 -21.23 -2.21
CA ASN A 30 3.43 -21.30 -3.59
C ASN A 30 3.63 -22.75 -4.04
N VAL A 31 3.18 -23.08 -5.23
CA VAL A 31 3.21 -24.46 -5.75
C VAL A 31 4.63 -24.94 -5.99
N ASP A 32 5.51 -24.08 -6.49
CA ASP A 32 6.86 -24.45 -6.91
C ASP A 32 7.81 -24.67 -5.72
N THR A 33 7.66 -23.84 -4.67
CA THR A 33 8.60 -23.80 -3.54
C THR A 33 8.00 -24.30 -2.22
N ASN A 34 6.69 -24.45 -2.16
CA ASN A 34 5.91 -24.72 -0.94
C ASN A 34 6.14 -23.65 0.17
N SER A 35 6.61 -22.47 -0.22
CA SER A 35 6.76 -21.29 0.67
C SER A 35 5.41 -20.58 0.84
N PRO A 36 5.13 -19.96 2.01
CA PRO A 36 3.93 -19.13 2.18
C PRO A 36 3.99 -17.83 1.39
N VAL A 37 5.16 -17.47 0.85
CA VAL A 37 5.36 -16.25 0.08
C VAL A 37 5.97 -16.55 -1.28
N THR A 38 5.58 -15.76 -2.28
CA THR A 38 6.09 -15.81 -3.65
C THR A 38 6.92 -14.54 -3.91
N PRO A 39 8.18 -14.63 -4.39
CA PRO A 39 8.93 -13.46 -4.81
C PRO A 39 8.17 -12.62 -5.83
N SER A 40 8.08 -11.30 -5.62
CA SER A 40 7.41 -10.36 -6.50
C SER A 40 8.32 -10.00 -7.70
N VAL A 41 8.75 -11.00 -8.42
CA VAL A 41 9.67 -10.92 -9.56
C VAL A 41 9.02 -11.58 -10.77
N VAL A 42 9.04 -10.89 -11.90
CA VAL A 42 8.43 -11.32 -13.17
C VAL A 42 9.50 -11.45 -14.23
N TYR A 43 9.63 -12.61 -14.83
CA TYR A 43 10.52 -12.91 -15.94
C TYR A 43 9.71 -13.11 -17.21
N PHE A 44 9.90 -12.23 -18.19
CA PHE A 44 9.34 -12.34 -19.53
C PHE A 44 10.21 -13.27 -20.38
N GLU A 45 10.07 -14.57 -20.14
CA GLU A 45 10.91 -15.62 -20.71
C GLU A 45 10.86 -15.63 -22.25
N SER A 46 9.67 -15.47 -22.80
CA SER A 46 9.42 -15.36 -24.24
C SER A 46 8.16 -14.54 -24.51
N PRO A 47 7.85 -14.19 -25.77
CA PRO A 47 6.59 -13.52 -26.10
C PRO A 47 5.33 -14.23 -25.61
N ASP A 48 5.39 -15.56 -25.45
CA ASP A 48 4.24 -16.40 -25.09
C ASP A 48 4.35 -17.04 -23.68
N SER A 49 5.40 -16.71 -22.92
CA SER A 49 5.64 -17.31 -21.59
C SER A 49 6.19 -16.30 -20.60
N ILE A 50 5.52 -16.21 -19.45
CA ILE A 50 5.93 -15.39 -18.32
C ILE A 50 6.04 -16.29 -17.09
N THR A 51 7.15 -16.15 -16.36
CA THR A 51 7.42 -16.85 -15.11
C THR A 51 7.46 -15.87 -13.96
N VAL A 52 6.86 -16.23 -12.81
CA VAL A 52 6.81 -15.38 -11.61
C VAL A 52 7.35 -16.14 -10.41
N GLY A 53 8.05 -15.46 -9.52
CA GLY A 53 8.52 -16.04 -8.27
C GLY A 53 9.99 -16.43 -8.28
N GLU A 54 10.34 -17.56 -7.67
CA GLU A 54 11.73 -17.94 -7.42
C GLU A 54 12.52 -18.21 -8.72
N PHE A 55 11.88 -18.83 -9.71
CA PHE A 55 12.52 -19.06 -11.00
C PHE A 55 12.80 -17.75 -11.74
N ALA A 56 11.85 -16.79 -11.69
CA ALA A 56 12.05 -15.45 -12.22
C ALA A 56 13.20 -14.71 -11.52
N LYS A 57 13.28 -14.85 -10.20
CA LYS A 57 14.34 -14.25 -9.41
C LYS A 57 15.73 -14.81 -9.75
N ASN A 58 15.83 -16.11 -9.99
CA ASN A 58 17.08 -16.75 -10.41
C ASN A 58 17.53 -16.30 -11.82
N ALA A 59 16.57 -15.94 -12.71
CA ALA A 59 16.88 -15.43 -14.05
C ALA A 59 17.54 -14.04 -14.03
N LEU A 60 17.54 -13.30 -12.93
CA LEU A 60 18.30 -12.04 -12.77
C LEU A 60 19.79 -12.18 -13.08
N SER A 61 20.37 -13.37 -12.89
CA SER A 61 21.79 -13.64 -13.16
C SER A 61 22.10 -13.97 -14.62
N SER A 62 21.10 -14.39 -15.43
CA SER A 62 21.27 -14.79 -16.82
C SER A 62 20.62 -13.83 -17.82
N ASP A 63 19.43 -13.33 -17.51
CA ASP A 63 18.59 -12.53 -18.41
C ASP A 63 18.02 -11.28 -17.71
N PRO A 64 18.86 -10.47 -17.02
CA PRO A 64 18.41 -9.39 -16.16
C PRO A 64 17.53 -8.37 -16.89
N GLU A 65 17.74 -8.14 -18.19
CA GLU A 65 16.96 -7.21 -19.01
C GLU A 65 15.53 -7.68 -19.28
N LEU A 66 15.23 -8.96 -19.10
CA LEU A 66 13.90 -9.56 -19.24
C LEU A 66 13.22 -9.81 -17.88
N VAL A 67 13.87 -9.45 -16.77
CA VAL A 67 13.37 -9.66 -15.42
C VAL A 67 13.02 -8.35 -14.75
N CYS A 68 11.78 -8.21 -14.30
CA CYS A 68 11.31 -7.06 -13.55
C CYS A 68 11.15 -7.41 -12.07
N SER A 69 11.89 -6.72 -11.21
CA SER A 69 11.80 -6.79 -9.74
C SER A 69 11.36 -5.46 -9.15
N THR A 70 10.85 -5.48 -7.92
CA THR A 70 10.48 -4.28 -7.14
C THR A 70 9.48 -3.32 -7.80
N ILE A 71 8.68 -3.80 -8.74
CA ILE A 71 7.75 -2.99 -9.55
C ILE A 71 6.77 -2.16 -8.72
N LYS A 72 6.41 -2.62 -7.51
CA LYS A 72 5.50 -1.91 -6.61
C LYS A 72 5.98 -0.50 -6.27
N ARG A 73 7.29 -0.23 -6.28
CA ARG A 73 7.84 1.12 -6.09
C ARG A 73 7.50 2.09 -7.23
N MET A 74 7.12 1.55 -8.39
CA MET A 74 6.78 2.32 -9.60
C MET A 74 5.27 2.36 -9.86
N ILE A 75 4.45 1.69 -9.03
CA ILE A 75 3.00 1.64 -9.23
C ILE A 75 2.39 3.04 -9.12
N GLY A 76 1.52 3.39 -10.05
CA GLY A 76 0.93 4.73 -10.15
C GLY A 76 1.84 5.78 -10.80
N THR A 77 3.01 5.41 -11.37
CA THR A 77 3.87 6.32 -12.13
C THR A 77 3.66 6.14 -13.63
N LYS A 78 3.38 7.24 -14.34
CA LYS A 78 3.07 7.24 -15.78
C LYS A 78 4.28 6.97 -16.67
N ASP A 79 5.43 7.54 -16.30
CA ASP A 79 6.61 7.58 -17.18
C ASP A 79 7.48 6.32 -17.10
N PHE A 80 7.18 5.42 -16.14
CA PHE A 80 7.89 4.15 -16.05
C PHE A 80 7.23 3.09 -16.91
N THR A 81 8.02 2.45 -17.75
CA THR A 81 7.64 1.24 -18.47
C THR A 81 8.78 0.24 -18.44
N PHE A 82 8.42 -1.04 -18.33
CA PHE A 82 9.35 -2.16 -18.49
C PHE A 82 9.22 -2.69 -19.92
N GLU A 83 10.32 -2.77 -20.67
CA GLU A 83 10.30 -3.25 -22.06
C GLU A 83 10.81 -4.69 -22.13
N ALA A 84 9.99 -5.59 -22.69
CA ALA A 84 10.37 -6.97 -22.97
C ALA A 84 9.81 -7.39 -24.33
N HIS A 85 10.63 -8.05 -25.14
CA HIS A 85 10.25 -8.57 -26.47
C HIS A 85 9.60 -7.53 -27.38
N GLY A 86 10.06 -6.26 -27.30
CA GLY A 86 9.56 -5.15 -28.12
C GLY A 86 8.22 -4.57 -27.66
N ARG A 87 7.70 -5.00 -26.50
CA ARG A 87 6.52 -4.43 -25.86
C ARG A 87 6.88 -3.71 -24.56
N LYS A 88 6.23 -2.56 -24.35
CA LYS A 88 6.29 -1.81 -23.10
C LYS A 88 5.16 -2.24 -22.16
N HIS A 89 5.51 -2.53 -20.93
CA HIS A 89 4.60 -2.92 -19.86
C HIS A 89 4.59 -1.83 -18.80
N ARG A 90 3.41 -1.40 -18.40
CA ARG A 90 3.23 -0.48 -17.28
C ARG A 90 3.40 -1.22 -15.94
N PRO A 91 3.60 -0.52 -14.80
CA PRO A 91 3.70 -1.17 -13.50
C PRO A 91 2.48 -2.04 -13.16
N GLU A 92 1.27 -1.64 -13.58
CA GLU A 92 0.03 -2.38 -13.41
C GLU A 92 0.06 -3.72 -14.17
N ASP A 93 0.60 -3.72 -15.40
CA ASP A 93 0.76 -4.94 -16.21
C ASP A 93 1.65 -5.95 -15.51
N VAL A 94 2.83 -5.51 -15.04
CA VAL A 94 3.78 -6.37 -14.34
C VAL A 94 3.20 -6.87 -13.01
N SER A 95 2.56 -5.99 -12.25
CA SER A 95 1.93 -6.33 -10.97
C SER A 95 0.80 -7.35 -11.15
N SER A 96 0.04 -7.25 -12.25
CA SER A 96 -1.03 -8.20 -12.57
C SER A 96 -0.51 -9.63 -12.76
N ARG A 97 0.73 -9.82 -13.22
CA ARG A 97 1.33 -11.17 -13.36
C ARG A 97 1.61 -11.80 -12.01
N ILE A 98 2.05 -10.99 -11.02
CA ILE A 98 2.23 -11.45 -9.65
C ILE A 98 0.88 -11.90 -9.07
N LEU A 99 -0.16 -11.08 -9.23
CA LEU A 99 -1.52 -11.40 -8.76
C LEU A 99 -2.07 -12.65 -9.46
N GLY A 100 -1.86 -12.77 -10.78
CA GLY A 100 -2.26 -13.95 -11.55
C GLY A 100 -1.57 -15.23 -11.09
N LYS A 101 -0.25 -15.17 -10.74
CA LYS A 101 0.48 -16.32 -10.19
C LYS A 101 -0.09 -16.76 -8.83
N LEU A 102 -0.41 -15.82 -7.94
CA LEU A 102 -1.04 -16.13 -6.65
C LEU A 102 -2.40 -16.81 -6.84
N ALA A 103 -3.19 -16.33 -7.79
CA ALA A 103 -4.48 -16.94 -8.13
C ALA A 103 -4.31 -18.36 -8.74
N LEU A 104 -3.30 -18.56 -9.58
CA LEU A 104 -2.94 -19.86 -10.14
C LEU A 104 -2.51 -20.84 -9.05
N ASP A 105 -1.70 -20.40 -8.08
CA ASP A 105 -1.28 -21.23 -6.94
C ASP A 105 -2.49 -21.70 -6.11
N VAL A 106 -3.51 -20.86 -5.93
CA VAL A 106 -4.77 -21.25 -5.27
C VAL A 106 -5.49 -22.34 -6.09
N PHE A 107 -5.62 -22.12 -7.39
CA PHE A 107 -6.30 -23.10 -8.26
C PHE A 107 -5.60 -24.46 -8.24
N GLU A 108 -4.27 -24.48 -8.33
CA GLU A 108 -3.51 -25.72 -8.32
C GLU A 108 -3.50 -26.43 -6.96
N LYS A 109 -3.54 -25.69 -5.83
CA LYS A 109 -3.54 -26.26 -4.48
C LYS A 109 -4.92 -26.66 -3.99
N LEU A 110 -5.95 -25.86 -4.29
CA LEU A 110 -7.28 -26.03 -3.71
C LEU A 110 -8.33 -26.46 -4.74
N GLY A 111 -8.05 -26.36 -6.05
CA GLY A 111 -9.04 -26.56 -7.12
C GLY A 111 -10.11 -25.46 -7.17
N GLU A 112 -9.85 -24.31 -6.53
CA GLU A 112 -10.77 -23.18 -6.43
C GLU A 112 -10.31 -22.02 -7.30
N GLU A 113 -11.21 -21.41 -8.07
CA GLU A 113 -10.95 -20.21 -8.84
C GLU A 113 -11.03 -18.97 -7.94
N VAL A 114 -10.00 -18.13 -7.95
CA VAL A 114 -9.99 -16.84 -7.24
C VAL A 114 -10.78 -15.84 -8.06
N LYS A 115 -11.90 -15.33 -7.50
CA LYS A 115 -12.74 -14.32 -8.13
C LYS A 115 -12.67 -13.00 -7.36
N ASP A 116 -13.08 -13.02 -6.12
CA ASP A 116 -13.21 -11.84 -5.26
C ASP A 116 -11.99 -11.70 -4.36
N VAL A 117 -11.38 -10.52 -4.35
CA VAL A 117 -10.16 -10.27 -3.57
C VAL A 117 -10.21 -8.94 -2.82
N VAL A 118 -9.53 -8.92 -1.67
CA VAL A 118 -9.06 -7.70 -1.01
C VAL A 118 -7.55 -7.65 -1.21
N ILE A 119 -7.04 -6.56 -1.77
CA ILE A 119 -5.60 -6.36 -1.98
C ILE A 119 -5.09 -5.31 -1.00
N THR A 120 -3.89 -5.50 -0.46
CA THR A 120 -3.29 -4.53 0.45
C THR A 120 -2.37 -3.55 -0.27
N CYS A 121 -2.23 -2.38 0.31
CA CYS A 121 -1.25 -1.39 -0.10
C CYS A 121 -0.62 -0.71 1.13
N PRO A 122 0.57 -0.11 0.99
CA PRO A 122 1.17 0.71 2.04
C PRO A 122 0.22 1.81 2.50
N ALA A 123 0.27 2.16 3.79
CA ALA A 123 -0.65 3.14 4.36
C ALA A 123 -0.47 4.55 3.76
N TYR A 124 0.72 4.90 3.30
CA TYR A 124 1.02 6.20 2.68
C TYR A 124 0.66 6.28 1.18
N PHE A 125 0.18 5.19 0.55
CA PHE A 125 -0.25 5.25 -0.84
C PHE A 125 -1.36 6.27 -1.03
N GLY A 126 -1.15 7.20 -1.98
CA GLY A 126 -2.15 8.13 -2.45
C GLY A 126 -3.17 7.45 -3.36
N ILE A 127 -4.06 8.27 -3.91
CA ILE A 127 -5.17 7.81 -4.75
C ILE A 127 -4.65 7.12 -6.01
N GLU A 128 -3.60 7.65 -6.64
CA GLU A 128 -3.01 7.08 -7.86
C GLU A 128 -2.53 5.64 -7.65
N GLN A 129 -1.73 5.43 -6.60
CA GLN A 129 -1.17 4.11 -6.32
C GLN A 129 -2.25 3.08 -5.91
N ARG A 130 -3.28 3.52 -5.17
CA ARG A 130 -4.44 2.67 -4.80
C ARG A 130 -5.21 2.23 -6.03
N ASN A 131 -5.54 3.16 -6.90
CA ASN A 131 -6.24 2.87 -8.15
C ASN A 131 -5.40 2.00 -9.09
N ALA A 132 -4.10 2.27 -9.24
CA ALA A 132 -3.19 1.45 -10.03
C ALA A 132 -3.10 0.00 -9.48
N THR A 133 -3.11 -0.15 -8.14
CA THR A 133 -3.18 -1.47 -7.49
C THR A 133 -4.49 -2.19 -7.83
N LYS A 134 -5.62 -1.48 -7.81
CA LYS A 134 -6.92 -2.02 -8.22
C LYS A 134 -6.91 -2.46 -9.68
N LYS A 135 -6.41 -1.59 -10.59
CA LYS A 135 -6.29 -1.90 -12.02
C LYS A 135 -5.41 -3.13 -12.29
N ALA A 136 -4.31 -3.30 -11.55
CA ALA A 136 -3.49 -4.51 -11.64
C ALA A 136 -4.30 -5.79 -11.31
N GLY A 137 -5.18 -5.72 -10.31
CA GLY A 137 -6.12 -6.81 -9.99
C GLY A 137 -7.11 -7.08 -11.14
N GLU A 138 -7.69 -6.04 -11.72
CA GLU A 138 -8.63 -6.15 -12.83
C GLU A 138 -7.97 -6.74 -14.09
N ILE A 139 -6.72 -6.35 -14.42
CA ILE A 139 -5.91 -6.95 -15.50
C ILE A 139 -5.65 -8.44 -15.22
N ALA A 140 -5.41 -8.81 -13.96
CA ALA A 140 -5.27 -10.22 -13.56
C ALA A 140 -6.59 -11.02 -13.63
N GLY A 141 -7.71 -10.39 -13.97
CA GLY A 141 -9.04 -11.01 -14.03
C GLY A 141 -9.74 -11.13 -12.69
N LEU A 142 -9.26 -10.44 -11.67
CA LEU A 142 -9.79 -10.47 -10.31
C LEU A 142 -10.81 -9.34 -10.09
N ASN A 143 -11.86 -9.62 -9.34
CA ASN A 143 -12.79 -8.61 -8.85
C ASN A 143 -12.25 -8.05 -7.52
N VAL A 144 -11.70 -6.85 -7.55
CA VAL A 144 -11.11 -6.19 -6.38
C VAL A 144 -12.23 -5.54 -5.56
N ILE A 145 -12.66 -6.22 -4.51
CA ILE A 145 -13.74 -5.77 -3.62
C ILE A 145 -13.31 -4.55 -2.80
N SER A 146 -12.05 -4.53 -2.34
CA SER A 146 -11.49 -3.43 -1.56
C SER A 146 -9.97 -3.39 -1.62
N ILE A 147 -9.43 -2.18 -1.43
CA ILE A 147 -8.01 -1.95 -1.13
C ILE A 147 -7.89 -1.53 0.33
N ILE A 148 -7.08 -2.24 1.12
CA ILE A 148 -6.87 -1.96 2.55
C ILE A 148 -5.39 -1.67 2.85
N ASN A 149 -5.13 -0.85 3.87
CA ASN A 149 -3.76 -0.56 4.29
C ASN A 149 -3.10 -1.79 4.93
N GLU A 150 -1.85 -2.09 4.57
CA GLU A 150 -1.04 -3.18 5.12
C GLU A 150 -1.02 -3.22 6.65
N PRO A 151 -0.71 -2.12 7.37
CA PRO A 151 -0.71 -2.12 8.83
C PRO A 151 -2.11 -2.32 9.44
N THR A 152 -3.16 -1.86 8.75
CA THR A 152 -4.54 -2.12 9.18
C THR A 152 -4.88 -3.60 9.04
N ALA A 153 -4.51 -4.23 7.93
CA ALA A 153 -4.66 -5.66 7.73
C ALA A 153 -3.89 -6.47 8.78
N ALA A 154 -2.63 -6.11 9.05
CA ALA A 154 -1.83 -6.74 10.12
C ALA A 154 -2.51 -6.62 11.49
N ALA A 155 -3.09 -5.45 11.81
CA ALA A 155 -3.82 -5.25 13.06
C ALA A 155 -5.11 -6.07 13.13
N ILE A 156 -5.83 -6.26 12.03
CA ILE A 156 -7.00 -7.15 11.96
C ILE A 156 -6.57 -8.59 12.26
N SER A 157 -5.47 -9.06 11.64
CA SER A 157 -4.93 -10.39 11.91
C SER A 157 -4.53 -10.58 13.38
N TYR A 158 -4.02 -9.53 14.03
CA TYR A 158 -3.69 -9.52 15.44
C TYR A 158 -4.93 -9.32 16.33
N GLY A 159 -5.80 -8.37 15.99
CA GLY A 159 -6.88 -7.84 16.83
C GLY A 159 -8.01 -8.81 17.13
N LEU A 160 -8.19 -9.85 16.30
CA LEU A 160 -9.12 -10.95 16.62
C LEU A 160 -8.75 -11.74 17.88
N LYS A 161 -7.55 -11.50 18.43
CA LYS A 161 -7.05 -12.14 19.65
C LYS A 161 -7.05 -11.20 20.87
N ALA A 162 -7.46 -9.92 20.68
CA ALA A 162 -7.43 -8.94 21.76
C ALA A 162 -8.74 -8.99 22.57
N ASP A 163 -8.65 -9.47 23.82
CA ASP A 163 -9.78 -9.53 24.74
C ASP A 163 -10.06 -8.19 25.44
N GLU A 164 -9.10 -7.26 25.43
CA GLU A 164 -9.16 -5.94 26.07
C GLU A 164 -8.74 -4.82 25.12
N PRO A 165 -9.25 -3.58 25.31
CA PRO A 165 -8.83 -2.43 24.52
C PRO A 165 -7.33 -2.18 24.65
N GLN A 166 -6.63 -2.00 23.51
CA GLN A 166 -5.19 -1.76 23.44
C GLN A 166 -4.88 -0.68 22.41
N THR A 167 -3.83 0.09 22.66
CA THR A 167 -3.19 0.94 21.67
C THR A 167 -1.92 0.26 21.17
N VAL A 168 -1.88 -0.04 19.89
CA VAL A 168 -0.83 -0.84 19.28
C VAL A 168 -0.09 0.00 18.23
N MET A 169 1.23 -0.07 18.24
CA MET A 169 2.04 0.40 17.13
C MET A 169 2.33 -0.77 16.19
N VAL A 170 1.96 -0.66 14.94
CA VAL A 170 2.42 -1.55 13.87
C VAL A 170 3.63 -0.91 13.22
N TYR A 171 4.78 -1.55 13.33
CA TYR A 171 6.05 -1.17 12.70
C TYR A 171 6.32 -2.16 11.59
N ASP A 172 6.01 -1.75 10.36
CA ASP A 172 6.13 -2.57 9.16
C ASP A 172 7.36 -2.15 8.37
N LEU A 173 8.44 -2.94 8.44
CA LEU A 173 9.62 -2.77 7.61
C LEU A 173 9.66 -3.88 6.57
N GLY A 174 9.08 -3.58 5.42
CA GLY A 174 9.02 -4.46 4.28
C GLY A 174 10.33 -4.54 3.49
N GLY A 175 10.27 -5.11 2.30
CA GLY A 175 11.41 -5.18 1.39
C GLY A 175 11.68 -3.85 0.66
N GLY A 176 10.63 -3.08 0.36
CA GLY A 176 10.71 -1.84 -0.40
C GLY A 176 10.32 -0.60 0.38
N THR A 177 9.48 -0.73 1.40
CA THR A 177 8.79 0.35 2.08
C THR A 177 8.87 0.20 3.58
N PHE A 178 8.70 1.30 4.28
CA PHE A 178 8.54 1.37 5.73
C PHE A 178 7.23 2.08 6.07
N ASP A 179 6.39 1.43 6.86
CA ASP A 179 5.16 1.99 7.43
C ASP A 179 5.17 1.89 8.96
N VAL A 180 4.66 2.92 9.61
CA VAL A 180 4.37 2.90 11.04
C VAL A 180 2.97 3.44 11.28
N THR A 181 2.15 2.67 11.97
CA THR A 181 0.74 3.02 12.21
C THR A 181 0.38 2.80 13.68
N ILE A 182 -0.27 3.79 14.26
CA ILE A 182 -0.82 3.72 15.62
C ILE A 182 -2.30 3.39 15.53
N ILE A 183 -2.71 2.33 16.19
CA ILE A 183 -4.05 1.75 16.08
C ILE A 183 -4.62 1.52 17.49
N ARG A 184 -5.87 1.90 17.70
CA ARG A 184 -6.67 1.44 18.83
C ARG A 184 -7.43 0.18 18.42
N VAL A 185 -7.22 -0.89 19.16
CA VAL A 185 -7.93 -2.16 18.99
C VAL A 185 -8.87 -2.34 20.16
N LYS A 186 -10.14 -2.55 19.89
CA LYS A 186 -11.18 -2.90 20.88
C LYS A 186 -11.96 -4.10 20.34
N PRO A 187 -12.65 -4.88 21.19
CA PRO A 187 -13.53 -5.94 20.69
C PRO A 187 -14.56 -5.39 19.70
N GLY A 188 -14.50 -5.84 18.44
CA GLY A 188 -15.38 -5.42 17.35
C GLY A 188 -15.07 -4.04 16.73
N GLU A 189 -13.98 -3.37 17.11
CA GLU A 189 -13.57 -2.09 16.53
C GLU A 189 -12.06 -1.98 16.39
N ILE A 190 -11.60 -1.54 15.22
CA ILE A 190 -10.22 -1.17 14.94
C ILE A 190 -10.22 0.28 14.42
N GLU A 191 -9.51 1.17 15.09
CA GLU A 191 -9.39 2.58 14.74
C GLU A 191 -7.94 2.93 14.43
N VAL A 192 -7.66 3.34 13.21
CA VAL A 192 -6.37 3.93 12.85
C VAL A 192 -6.33 5.35 13.40
N VAL A 193 -5.35 5.63 14.28
CA VAL A 193 -5.18 6.94 14.90
C VAL A 193 -4.28 7.83 14.07
N ALA A 194 -3.11 7.31 13.71
CA ALA A 194 -2.12 8.00 12.88
C ALA A 194 -1.31 7.00 12.08
N THR A 195 -0.89 7.40 10.90
CA THR A 195 0.00 6.64 10.04
C THR A 195 1.09 7.53 9.49
N GLY A 196 2.25 6.94 9.23
CA GLY A 196 3.40 7.57 8.58
C GLY A 196 4.31 6.52 7.98
N GLY A 197 5.31 6.94 7.23
CA GLY A 197 6.20 5.97 6.59
C GLY A 197 7.18 6.63 5.60
N ASP A 198 7.87 5.76 4.86
CA ASP A 198 8.78 6.15 3.79
C ASP A 198 8.71 5.10 2.67
N HIS A 199 8.30 5.53 1.48
CA HIS A 199 8.11 4.67 0.31
C HIS A 199 9.42 4.19 -0.34
N ASN A 200 10.55 4.78 0.05
CA ASN A 200 11.87 4.43 -0.46
C ASN A 200 12.77 3.78 0.60
N LEU A 201 12.25 3.47 1.79
CA LEU A 201 12.97 2.83 2.87
C LEU A 201 12.48 1.40 3.08
N GLY A 202 13.31 0.42 2.81
CA GLY A 202 12.99 -1.00 2.99
C GLY A 202 14.21 -1.88 2.84
N GLY A 203 14.07 -3.17 3.02
CA GLY A 203 15.15 -4.16 3.00
C GLY A 203 16.08 -4.08 1.80
N LYS A 204 15.58 -3.61 0.64
CA LYS A 204 16.38 -3.35 -0.56
C LYS A 204 17.51 -2.33 -0.31
N ASN A 205 17.27 -1.32 0.54
CA ASN A 205 18.30 -0.33 0.88
C ASN A 205 19.43 -0.96 1.68
N TRP A 206 19.14 -1.95 2.54
CA TRP A 206 20.15 -2.76 3.23
C TRP A 206 20.91 -3.67 2.26
N ASP A 207 20.22 -4.27 1.26
CA ASP A 207 20.88 -5.05 0.20
C ASP A 207 21.82 -4.17 -0.62
N ASP A 208 21.42 -2.95 -0.95
CA ASP A 208 22.23 -1.98 -1.68
C ASP A 208 23.47 -1.54 -0.89
N ALA A 209 23.36 -1.41 0.43
CA ALA A 209 24.52 -1.15 1.30
C ALA A 209 25.53 -2.31 1.27
N ILE A 210 25.04 -3.55 1.36
CA ILE A 210 25.91 -4.75 1.22
C ILE A 210 26.56 -4.76 -0.15
N ARG A 211 25.80 -4.52 -1.23
CA ARG A 211 26.30 -4.50 -2.60
C ARG A 211 27.42 -3.49 -2.79
N LYS A 212 27.22 -2.24 -2.33
CA LYS A 212 28.25 -1.20 -2.37
C LYS A 212 29.51 -1.63 -1.63
N LYS A 213 29.38 -2.24 -0.44
CA LYS A 213 30.52 -2.74 0.33
C LYS A 213 31.26 -3.87 -0.37
N VAL A 214 30.52 -4.80 -0.99
CA VAL A 214 31.09 -5.91 -1.76
C VAL A 214 31.88 -5.39 -2.96
N ILE A 215 31.31 -4.47 -3.73
CA ILE A 215 31.97 -3.89 -4.91
C ILE A 215 33.24 -3.14 -4.47
N SER A 216 33.16 -2.28 -3.43
CA SER A 216 34.33 -1.55 -2.91
C SER A 216 35.47 -2.50 -2.51
N LYS A 217 35.20 -3.55 -1.73
CA LYS A 217 36.21 -4.53 -1.33
C LYS A 217 36.79 -5.30 -2.52
N TYR A 218 35.94 -5.63 -3.51
CA TYR A 218 36.36 -6.31 -4.72
C TYR A 218 37.34 -5.45 -5.54
N VAL A 219 37.01 -4.19 -5.75
CA VAL A 219 37.85 -3.20 -6.44
C VAL A 219 39.20 -3.01 -5.70
N GLU A 220 39.18 -2.91 -4.38
CA GLU A 220 40.38 -2.81 -3.57
C GLU A 220 41.30 -4.03 -3.72
N GLU A 221 40.74 -5.24 -3.84
CA GLU A 221 41.49 -6.50 -3.93
C GLU A 221 42.00 -6.78 -5.34
N THR A 222 41.19 -6.46 -6.39
CA THR A 222 41.50 -6.84 -7.76
C THR A 222 42.08 -5.71 -8.60
N GLY A 223 41.81 -4.45 -8.24
CA GLY A 223 42.16 -3.28 -9.06
C GLY A 223 41.25 -3.10 -10.29
N GLU A 224 40.16 -3.86 -10.43
CA GLU A 224 39.19 -3.69 -11.51
C GLU A 224 38.41 -2.37 -11.33
N SER A 225 37.84 -1.86 -12.44
CA SER A 225 37.03 -0.63 -12.39
C SER A 225 35.68 -0.90 -11.76
N GLU A 226 35.22 0.01 -10.89
CA GLU A 226 33.88 -0.03 -10.32
C GLU A 226 32.80 0.11 -11.40
N ASP A 227 33.04 0.98 -12.40
CA ASP A 227 32.10 1.21 -13.51
C ASP A 227 31.90 -0.07 -14.34
N ASP A 228 32.95 -0.85 -14.62
CA ASP A 228 32.85 -2.10 -15.38
C ASP A 228 31.96 -3.14 -14.65
N ILE A 229 31.89 -3.08 -13.33
CA ILE A 229 31.01 -3.95 -12.55
C ILE A 229 29.57 -3.47 -12.65
N TYR A 230 29.32 -2.15 -12.50
CA TYR A 230 27.98 -1.58 -12.58
C TYR A 230 27.38 -1.70 -14.00
N ASP A 231 28.20 -1.59 -15.04
CA ASP A 231 27.77 -1.72 -16.44
C ASP A 231 27.45 -3.17 -16.84
N ASN A 232 27.86 -4.15 -16.03
CA ASN A 232 27.56 -5.56 -16.26
C ASN A 232 26.25 -5.97 -15.60
N SER A 233 25.16 -5.93 -16.35
CA SER A 233 23.80 -6.22 -15.88
C SER A 233 23.67 -7.64 -15.27
N ALA A 234 24.33 -8.64 -15.83
CA ALA A 234 24.33 -10.01 -15.31
C ALA A 234 25.02 -10.09 -13.92
N THR A 235 26.16 -9.41 -13.78
CA THR A 235 26.86 -9.31 -12.48
C THR A 235 26.00 -8.57 -11.45
N MET A 236 25.35 -7.50 -11.84
CA MET A 236 24.46 -6.73 -10.96
C MET A 236 23.22 -7.54 -10.54
N GLY A 237 22.62 -8.30 -11.46
CA GLY A 237 21.50 -9.21 -11.17
C GLY A 237 21.90 -10.34 -10.22
N ASP A 238 23.07 -10.95 -10.41
CA ASP A 238 23.64 -11.97 -9.51
C ASP A 238 23.93 -11.41 -8.11
N LEU A 239 24.49 -10.19 -8.04
CA LEU A 239 24.71 -9.49 -6.77
C LEU A 239 23.41 -9.14 -6.05
N GLU A 240 22.35 -8.80 -6.76
CA GLU A 240 21.04 -8.54 -6.15
C GLU A 240 20.55 -9.73 -5.32
N VAL A 241 20.59 -10.92 -5.90
CA VAL A 241 20.19 -12.17 -5.21
C VAL A 241 21.14 -12.50 -4.07
N LYS A 242 22.46 -12.39 -4.28
CA LYS A 242 23.46 -12.74 -3.28
C LYS A 242 23.46 -11.79 -2.07
N CYS A 243 23.25 -10.48 -2.30
CA CYS A 243 23.21 -9.49 -1.22
C CYS A 243 21.95 -9.68 -0.34
N GLU A 244 20.79 -9.97 -0.92
CA GLU A 244 19.60 -10.32 -0.12
C GLU A 244 19.84 -11.58 0.72
N ASN A 245 20.44 -12.61 0.14
CA ASN A 245 20.77 -13.84 0.88
C ASN A 245 21.78 -13.57 2.00
N ALA A 246 22.79 -12.72 1.75
CA ALA A 246 23.76 -12.31 2.77
C ALA A 246 23.09 -11.52 3.90
N LYS A 247 22.18 -10.59 3.61
CA LYS A 247 21.37 -9.89 4.63
C LYS A 247 20.62 -10.87 5.53
N LYS A 248 19.94 -11.85 4.91
CA LYS A 248 19.23 -12.92 5.65
C LYS A 248 20.18 -13.75 6.51
N GLN A 249 21.38 -14.06 6.00
CA GLN A 249 22.41 -14.78 6.74
C GLN A 249 22.95 -13.95 7.92
N LEU A 250 23.25 -12.66 7.72
CA LEU A 250 23.74 -11.75 8.77
C LEU A 250 22.72 -11.52 9.90
N SER A 251 21.43 -11.79 9.65
CA SER A 251 20.42 -11.80 10.71
C SER A 251 20.55 -12.99 11.69
N ARG A 252 21.35 -14.01 11.34
CA ARG A 252 21.51 -15.26 12.11
C ARG A 252 22.96 -15.64 12.37
N SER A 253 23.92 -15.00 11.69
CA SER A 253 25.35 -15.33 11.70
C SER A 253 26.18 -14.07 11.85
N GLU A 254 27.40 -14.21 12.39
CA GLU A 254 28.32 -13.08 12.59
C GLU A 254 28.99 -12.60 11.29
N SER A 255 28.96 -13.42 10.23
CA SER A 255 29.43 -13.03 8.90
C SER A 255 28.70 -13.73 7.77
N ALA A 256 28.79 -13.14 6.58
CA ALA A 256 28.35 -13.73 5.32
C ALA A 256 29.43 -13.58 4.26
N THR A 257 29.58 -14.59 3.41
CA THR A 257 30.56 -14.57 2.30
C THR A 257 29.82 -14.46 0.97
N ILE A 258 30.15 -13.44 0.19
CA ILE A 258 29.64 -13.23 -1.17
C ILE A 258 30.77 -13.49 -2.16
N ARG A 259 30.48 -14.27 -3.18
CA ARG A 259 31.41 -14.51 -4.28
C ARG A 259 31.08 -13.59 -5.44
N LEU A 260 32.04 -12.72 -5.78
CA LEU A 260 32.00 -11.91 -7.00
C LEU A 260 33.12 -12.39 -7.92
N ASN A 261 32.76 -12.92 -9.08
CA ASN A 261 33.69 -13.63 -9.97
C ASN A 261 34.45 -14.75 -9.24
N SER A 262 35.79 -14.67 -9.19
CA SER A 262 36.62 -15.62 -8.47
C SER A 262 36.91 -15.23 -7.03
N THR A 263 36.63 -13.98 -6.63
CA THR A 263 36.95 -13.40 -5.34
C THR A 263 35.88 -13.70 -4.29
N ARG A 264 36.31 -14.01 -3.07
CA ARG A 264 35.43 -14.22 -1.90
C ARG A 264 35.53 -13.03 -0.98
N ILE A 265 34.39 -12.36 -0.80
CA ILE A 265 34.30 -11.15 0.00
C ILE A 265 33.50 -11.46 1.25
N GLU A 266 34.07 -11.28 2.40
CA GLU A 266 33.40 -11.43 3.68
C GLU A 266 32.87 -10.08 4.17
N ILE A 267 31.61 -10.09 4.62
CA ILE A 267 30.94 -9.00 5.30
C ILE A 267 30.59 -9.46 6.71
N THR A 268 31.06 -8.74 7.73
CA THR A 268 30.68 -9.05 9.12
C THR A 268 29.38 -8.34 9.50
N LYS A 269 28.68 -8.90 10.48
CA LYS A 269 27.47 -8.32 11.06
C LYS A 269 27.73 -6.91 11.59
N GLU A 270 28.86 -6.70 12.28
CA GLU A 270 29.25 -5.38 12.80
C GLU A 270 29.40 -4.34 11.67
N GLN A 271 30.08 -4.72 10.56
CA GLN A 271 30.19 -3.85 9.38
C GLN A 271 28.81 -3.52 8.78
N PHE A 272 27.97 -4.54 8.62
CA PHE A 272 26.62 -4.38 8.09
C PHE A 272 25.77 -3.44 8.95
N GLU A 273 25.77 -3.63 10.27
CA GLU A 273 25.03 -2.78 11.20
C GLU A 273 25.54 -1.34 11.19
N ALA A 274 26.86 -1.14 11.14
CA ALA A 274 27.46 0.20 11.05
C ALA A 274 27.13 0.91 9.73
N ASP A 275 27.27 0.20 8.60
CA ASP A 275 27.03 0.76 7.25
C ASP A 275 25.54 1.09 7.02
N THR A 276 24.62 0.50 7.80
CA THR A 276 23.15 0.68 7.67
C THR A 276 22.48 1.41 8.84
N ALA A 277 23.28 1.93 9.78
CA ALA A 277 22.73 2.61 10.96
C ALA A 277 21.84 3.82 10.63
N ASN A 278 22.20 4.57 9.59
CA ASN A 278 21.43 5.72 9.11
C ASN A 278 20.05 5.33 8.56
N LEU A 279 19.93 4.16 7.91
CA LEU A 279 18.65 3.65 7.41
C LEU A 279 17.70 3.33 8.58
N LEU A 280 18.25 2.68 9.60
CA LEU A 280 17.49 2.36 10.81
C LEU A 280 17.05 3.61 11.56
N GLU A 281 17.93 4.61 11.72
CA GLU A 281 17.57 5.88 12.36
C GLU A 281 16.51 6.64 11.57
N SER A 282 16.50 6.57 10.24
CA SER A 282 15.44 7.15 9.42
C SER A 282 14.07 6.55 9.76
N SER A 283 13.97 5.24 9.95
CA SER A 283 12.72 4.59 10.35
C SER A 283 12.27 5.01 11.76
N VAL A 284 13.21 5.16 12.70
CA VAL A 284 12.91 5.63 14.06
C VAL A 284 12.45 7.08 14.06
N LEU A 285 13.04 7.94 13.23
CA LEU A 285 12.60 9.33 13.10
C LEU A 285 11.15 9.41 12.61
N LYS A 286 10.79 8.62 11.59
CA LYS A 286 9.39 8.52 11.10
C LYS A 286 8.46 8.01 12.20
N THR A 287 8.91 7.04 12.99
CA THR A 287 8.14 6.50 14.12
C THR A 287 7.85 7.59 15.16
N ARG A 288 8.84 8.43 15.52
CA ARG A 288 8.64 9.56 16.43
C ARG A 288 7.67 10.60 15.86
N GLN A 289 7.76 10.89 14.57
CA GLN A 289 6.83 11.81 13.90
C GLN A 289 5.39 11.29 13.95
N THR A 290 5.18 10.00 13.68
CA THR A 290 3.85 9.39 13.74
C THR A 290 3.30 9.35 15.17
N MET A 291 4.14 9.10 16.17
CA MET A 291 3.74 9.20 17.58
C MET A 291 3.33 10.64 17.95
N ALA A 292 4.02 11.65 17.43
CA ALA A 292 3.64 13.05 17.64
C ALA A 292 2.28 13.39 17.01
N GLU A 293 1.97 12.83 15.83
CA GLU A 293 0.63 12.97 15.23
C GLU A 293 -0.45 12.26 16.06
N ALA A 294 -0.17 11.06 16.56
CA ALA A 294 -1.08 10.33 17.45
C ALA A 294 -1.34 11.09 18.76
N ALA A 295 -0.32 11.77 19.30
CA ALA A 295 -0.44 12.59 20.51
C ALA A 295 -1.42 13.76 20.34
N LYS A 296 -1.52 14.37 19.16
CA LYS A 296 -2.52 15.40 18.83
C LYS A 296 -3.96 14.88 18.96
N LYS A 297 -4.15 13.56 18.79
CA LYS A 297 -5.42 12.84 18.95
C LYS A 297 -5.59 12.18 20.33
N GLY A 298 -4.77 12.57 21.31
CA GLY A 298 -4.83 12.10 22.67
C GLY A 298 -4.20 10.74 22.93
N VAL A 299 -3.39 10.21 21.99
CA VAL A 299 -2.63 8.97 22.18
C VAL A 299 -1.18 9.32 22.46
N MET A 300 -0.81 9.37 23.75
CA MET A 300 0.53 9.77 24.20
C MET A 300 1.51 8.59 24.25
N ASP A 301 1.01 7.36 24.28
CA ASP A 301 1.81 6.15 24.46
C ASP A 301 1.11 4.95 23.80
N VAL A 302 1.86 3.85 23.61
CA VAL A 302 1.34 2.59 23.08
C VAL A 302 1.53 1.48 24.10
N ASP A 303 0.63 0.52 24.10
CA ASP A 303 0.72 -0.64 25.01
C ASP A 303 1.71 -1.68 24.47
N LYS A 304 1.86 -1.76 23.13
CA LYS A 304 2.63 -2.80 22.45
C LYS A 304 3.11 -2.33 21.09
N ILE A 305 4.21 -2.93 20.61
CA ILE A 305 4.74 -2.77 19.26
C ILE A 305 4.69 -4.11 18.53
N LEU A 306 4.05 -4.15 17.38
CA LEU A 306 4.01 -5.31 16.48
C LEU A 306 5.00 -5.10 15.33
N LEU A 307 5.90 -6.04 15.16
CA LEU A 307 6.85 -6.09 14.06
C LEU A 307 6.24 -6.88 12.89
N VAL A 308 6.10 -6.22 11.76
CA VAL A 308 5.59 -6.73 10.50
C VAL A 308 6.61 -6.47 9.41
N GLY A 309 6.54 -7.21 8.30
CA GLY A 309 7.49 -7.11 7.20
C GLY A 309 8.80 -7.89 7.44
N GLY A 310 9.27 -8.57 6.40
CA GLY A 310 10.40 -9.49 6.48
C GLY A 310 11.71 -8.85 6.93
N SER A 311 11.90 -7.54 6.74
CA SER A 311 13.11 -6.83 7.16
C SER A 311 13.17 -6.57 8.67
N THR A 312 12.07 -6.71 9.40
CA THR A 312 12.07 -6.64 10.88
C THR A 312 12.78 -7.82 11.54
N PHE A 313 13.04 -8.90 10.79
CA PHE A 313 13.86 -10.01 11.29
C PHE A 313 15.34 -9.64 11.52
N MET A 314 15.81 -8.50 11.00
CA MET A 314 17.15 -8.00 11.31
C MET A 314 17.24 -7.65 12.81
N PRO A 315 18.17 -8.26 13.59
CA PRO A 315 18.21 -8.10 15.05
C PRO A 315 18.37 -6.65 15.51
N GLN A 316 19.10 -5.84 14.73
CA GLN A 316 19.32 -4.41 14.99
C GLN A 316 18.00 -3.62 15.07
N VAL A 317 16.94 -4.02 14.34
CA VAL A 317 15.64 -3.38 14.38
C VAL A 317 15.01 -3.51 15.77
N LYS A 318 14.87 -4.74 16.25
CA LYS A 318 14.28 -5.00 17.57
C LYS A 318 15.12 -4.36 18.70
N THR A 319 16.44 -4.47 18.62
CA THR A 319 17.36 -3.85 19.59
C THR A 319 17.19 -2.34 19.64
N ARG A 320 17.12 -1.68 18.47
CA ARG A 320 16.98 -0.23 18.40
C ARG A 320 15.62 0.24 18.95
N LEU A 321 14.52 -0.48 18.59
CA LEU A 321 13.19 -0.17 19.10
C LEU A 321 13.06 -0.43 20.60
N THR A 322 13.71 -1.46 21.15
CA THR A 322 13.75 -1.70 22.61
C THR A 322 14.41 -0.53 23.34
N ASN A 323 15.46 0.06 22.78
CA ASN A 323 16.12 1.24 23.34
C ASN A 323 15.26 2.50 23.21
N GLU A 324 14.48 2.64 22.14
CA GLU A 324 13.58 3.79 21.90
C GLU A 324 12.33 3.74 22.79
N PHE A 325 11.76 2.55 22.96
CA PHE A 325 10.54 2.31 23.73
C PHE A 325 10.80 1.36 24.90
N PRO A 326 11.51 1.81 25.95
CA PRO A 326 11.83 0.97 27.08
C PRO A 326 10.55 0.47 27.77
N ASN A 327 10.55 -0.79 28.18
CA ASN A 327 9.44 -1.47 28.86
C ASN A 327 8.18 -1.72 28.00
N LYS A 328 8.24 -1.54 26.68
CA LYS A 328 7.13 -1.93 25.81
C LYS A 328 7.35 -3.34 25.26
N PRO A 329 6.32 -4.21 25.30
CA PRO A 329 6.38 -5.48 24.59
C PRO A 329 6.56 -5.25 23.10
N ILE A 330 7.59 -5.91 22.51
CA ILE A 330 7.85 -5.89 21.08
C ILE A 330 7.73 -7.32 20.57
N GLU A 331 6.70 -7.57 19.77
CA GLU A 331 6.32 -8.91 19.31
C GLU A 331 6.32 -8.98 17.79
N PHE A 332 6.71 -10.13 17.24
CA PHE A 332 6.51 -10.42 15.82
C PHE A 332 5.04 -10.81 15.58
N CYS A 333 4.42 -10.14 14.62
CA CYS A 333 3.06 -10.46 14.16
C CYS A 333 3.13 -11.18 12.81
N ASP A 334 3.62 -12.42 12.80
CA ASP A 334 3.74 -13.27 11.60
C ASP A 334 4.20 -12.44 10.37
N PRO A 335 5.46 -11.93 10.37
CA PRO A 335 5.88 -10.81 9.51
C PRO A 335 5.70 -11.01 8.01
N ASN A 336 5.55 -12.26 7.56
CA ASN A 336 5.40 -12.60 6.14
C ASN A 336 3.95 -12.86 5.71
N GLU A 337 3.02 -13.10 6.64
CA GLU A 337 1.68 -13.60 6.31
C GLU A 337 0.55 -12.80 6.96
N SER A 338 0.83 -12.04 8.03
CA SER A 338 -0.21 -11.33 8.80
C SER A 338 -1.03 -10.35 7.94
N VAL A 339 -0.39 -9.72 6.98
CA VAL A 339 -1.01 -8.76 6.07
C VAL A 339 -2.04 -9.44 5.17
N ALA A 340 -1.68 -10.53 4.49
CA ALA A 340 -2.60 -11.30 3.64
C ALA A 340 -3.72 -11.96 4.47
N LYS A 341 -3.38 -12.51 5.64
CA LYS A 341 -4.36 -13.07 6.58
C LYS A 341 -5.36 -12.02 7.05
N GLY A 342 -4.89 -10.83 7.38
CA GLY A 342 -5.74 -9.71 7.77
C GLY A 342 -6.64 -9.22 6.64
N ALA A 343 -6.14 -9.16 5.41
CA ALA A 343 -6.93 -8.84 4.23
C ALA A 343 -8.04 -9.88 3.97
N ALA A 344 -7.75 -11.17 4.15
CA ALA A 344 -8.74 -12.24 4.04
C ALA A 344 -9.84 -12.12 5.12
N LEU A 345 -9.44 -11.82 6.36
CA LEU A 345 -10.38 -11.56 7.46
C LEU A 345 -11.24 -10.33 7.20
N TYR A 346 -10.67 -9.27 6.62
CA TYR A 346 -11.42 -8.09 6.22
C TYR A 346 -12.43 -8.40 5.12
N GLY A 347 -12.04 -9.21 4.12
CA GLY A 347 -12.96 -9.70 3.09
C GLY A 347 -14.13 -10.50 3.69
N ALA A 348 -13.86 -11.43 4.59
CA ALA A 348 -14.89 -12.17 5.30
C ALA A 348 -15.79 -11.27 6.16
N ASN A 349 -15.23 -10.19 6.73
CA ASN A 349 -15.99 -9.18 7.46
C ASN A 349 -16.97 -8.42 6.54
N ILE A 350 -16.53 -8.04 5.32
CA ILE A 350 -17.41 -7.41 4.33
C ILE A 350 -18.59 -8.34 3.95
N GLU A 351 -18.34 -9.63 3.74
CA GLU A 351 -19.41 -10.60 3.47
C GLU A 351 -20.39 -10.70 4.64
N ALA A 352 -19.87 -10.75 5.87
CA ALA A 352 -20.69 -10.82 7.06
C ALA A 352 -21.60 -9.59 7.21
N PHE A 353 -21.08 -8.37 6.97
CA PHE A 353 -21.89 -7.15 6.99
C PHE A 353 -23.00 -7.18 5.93
N LYS A 354 -22.68 -7.52 4.68
CA LYS A 354 -23.66 -7.65 3.60
C LYS A 354 -24.78 -8.67 3.91
N ALA A 355 -24.42 -9.78 4.58
CA ALA A 355 -25.40 -10.76 5.01
C ALA A 355 -26.33 -10.20 6.11
N LEU A 356 -25.79 -9.43 7.06
CA LEU A 356 -26.56 -8.78 8.12
C LEU A 356 -27.47 -7.67 7.57
N GLU A 357 -27.00 -6.85 6.65
CA GLU A 357 -27.81 -5.84 5.96
C GLU A 357 -29.01 -6.46 5.27
N LYS A 358 -28.79 -7.54 4.52
CA LYS A 358 -29.87 -8.27 3.87
C LYS A 358 -30.88 -8.84 4.87
N MET A 359 -30.41 -9.41 5.99
CA MET A 359 -31.30 -9.91 7.05
C MET A 359 -32.09 -8.76 7.72
N ALA A 360 -31.46 -7.59 7.87
CA ALA A 360 -32.11 -6.39 8.42
C ALA A 360 -33.21 -5.89 7.48
N GLU A 361 -32.94 -5.80 6.19
CA GLU A 361 -33.95 -5.44 5.17
C GLU A 361 -35.13 -6.42 5.17
N GLU A 362 -34.86 -7.74 5.15
CA GLU A 362 -35.89 -8.78 5.17
C GLU A 362 -36.75 -8.75 6.46
N ALA A 363 -36.13 -8.39 7.59
CA ALA A 363 -36.81 -8.31 8.90
C ALA A 363 -37.47 -6.94 9.15
N GLY A 364 -37.18 -5.90 8.34
CA GLY A 364 -37.61 -4.53 8.58
C GLY A 364 -37.02 -3.94 9.87
N LYS A 365 -35.77 -4.29 10.22
CA LYS A 365 -35.05 -3.90 11.43
C LYS A 365 -33.75 -3.20 11.08
N ASP A 366 -33.15 -2.51 12.06
CA ASP A 366 -31.80 -1.99 11.93
C ASP A 366 -30.77 -3.11 12.02
N VAL A 367 -29.60 -2.94 11.35
CA VAL A 367 -28.50 -3.90 11.37
C VAL A 367 -28.01 -4.17 12.79
N GLU A 368 -27.96 -3.13 13.64
CA GLU A 368 -27.59 -3.25 15.06
C GLU A 368 -28.54 -4.14 15.85
N GLU A 369 -29.85 -4.08 15.59
CA GLU A 369 -30.82 -4.98 16.22
C GLU A 369 -30.57 -6.43 15.82
N ILE A 370 -30.31 -6.68 14.53
CA ILE A 370 -29.96 -8.03 14.04
C ILE A 370 -28.68 -8.55 14.68
N ILE A 371 -27.63 -7.72 14.79
CA ILE A 371 -26.37 -8.08 15.49
C ILE A 371 -26.64 -8.50 16.94
N GLN A 372 -27.50 -7.76 17.67
CA GLN A 372 -27.83 -8.10 19.06
C GLN A 372 -28.65 -9.40 19.18
N GLU A 373 -29.55 -9.65 18.25
CA GLU A 373 -30.32 -10.90 18.19
C GLU A 373 -29.43 -12.09 17.89
N GLN A 374 -28.50 -11.95 16.93
CA GLN A 374 -27.52 -12.99 16.58
C GLN A 374 -26.59 -13.32 17.77
N LYS A 375 -26.10 -12.30 18.50
CA LYS A 375 -25.32 -12.50 19.73
C LYS A 375 -26.06 -13.34 20.77
N LYS A 376 -27.36 -13.13 20.93
CA LYS A 376 -28.19 -13.85 21.90
C LYS A 376 -28.49 -15.29 21.47
N SER A 377 -28.59 -15.55 20.16
CA SER A 377 -28.92 -16.86 19.61
C SER A 377 -27.71 -17.81 19.49
N GLY A 378 -26.47 -17.29 19.66
CA GLY A 378 -25.23 -18.06 19.46
C GLY A 378 -24.99 -18.48 18.00
N PHE A 379 -25.67 -17.85 17.07
CA PHE A 379 -25.54 -18.16 15.64
C PHE A 379 -24.19 -17.66 15.12
N ALA A 380 -23.40 -18.55 14.55
CA ALA A 380 -22.17 -18.17 13.87
C ALA A 380 -22.48 -17.53 12.50
N LEU A 381 -21.89 -16.37 12.23
CA LEU A 381 -21.94 -15.78 10.89
C LEU A 381 -21.35 -16.74 9.85
N PRO A 382 -21.70 -16.62 8.56
CA PRO A 382 -21.25 -17.54 7.49
C PRO A 382 -19.73 -17.75 7.43
N SER A 383 -18.95 -16.78 7.91
CA SER A 383 -17.48 -16.82 7.99
C SER A 383 -16.90 -17.42 9.28
N GLY A 384 -17.71 -18.01 10.17
CA GLY A 384 -17.27 -18.46 11.50
C GLY A 384 -16.94 -17.31 12.47
N MET A 385 -17.14 -16.07 12.09
CA MET A 385 -16.95 -14.89 12.95
C MET A 385 -18.11 -14.74 13.93
N THR A 386 -17.79 -14.43 15.20
CA THR A 386 -18.80 -14.21 16.25
C THR A 386 -19.43 -12.82 16.17
N GLN A 387 -18.76 -11.85 15.54
CA GLN A 387 -19.28 -10.51 15.23
C GLN A 387 -18.39 -9.80 14.20
N PRO A 388 -18.98 -8.92 13.35
CA PRO A 388 -18.22 -8.10 12.43
C PRO A 388 -17.35 -7.09 13.19
N THR A 389 -16.20 -6.76 12.61
CA THR A 389 -15.27 -5.75 13.15
C THR A 389 -15.41 -4.46 12.35
N ASN A 390 -15.72 -3.36 13.03
CA ASN A 390 -15.75 -2.04 12.41
C ASN A 390 -14.32 -1.49 12.28
N VAL A 391 -13.90 -1.16 11.05
CA VAL A 391 -12.57 -0.64 10.75
C VAL A 391 -12.68 0.83 10.37
N LYS A 392 -12.13 1.72 11.21
CA LYS A 392 -12.06 3.16 10.95
C LYS A 392 -10.67 3.52 10.46
N ASN A 393 -10.59 3.96 9.22
CA ASN A 393 -9.34 4.37 8.57
C ASN A 393 -9.13 5.90 8.63
N VAL A 394 -7.93 6.33 8.23
CA VAL A 394 -7.57 7.73 8.03
C VAL A 394 -6.97 7.91 6.63
N VAL A 395 -7.06 9.13 6.09
CA VAL A 395 -6.33 9.49 4.87
C VAL A 395 -4.85 9.62 5.16
N SER A 396 -4.01 9.19 4.23
CA SER A 396 -2.54 9.26 4.33
C SER A 396 -1.95 10.58 3.80
N LYS A 397 -2.74 11.33 3.04
CA LYS A 397 -2.33 12.56 2.36
C LYS A 397 -3.24 13.71 2.74
N SER A 398 -2.76 14.92 2.51
CA SER A 398 -3.57 16.14 2.58
C SER A 398 -4.05 16.55 1.20
N TYR A 399 -5.21 17.19 1.13
CA TYR A 399 -5.83 17.60 -0.13
C TYR A 399 -6.12 19.10 -0.12
N ALA A 400 -5.63 19.76 -1.16
CA ALA A 400 -5.75 21.20 -1.36
C ALA A 400 -6.59 21.51 -2.60
N ILE A 401 -7.29 22.64 -2.55
CA ILE A 401 -7.97 23.24 -3.71
C ILE A 401 -7.19 24.48 -4.14
N GLU A 402 -7.09 24.70 -5.45
CA GLU A 402 -6.56 25.92 -6.03
C GLU A 402 -7.62 27.03 -6.01
N LEU A 403 -7.37 28.08 -5.27
CA LEU A 403 -8.26 29.23 -5.12
C LEU A 403 -7.50 30.55 -5.27
N GLU A 404 -8.19 31.61 -5.73
CA GLU A 404 -7.68 32.99 -5.69
C GLU A 404 -7.71 33.51 -4.23
N ASP A 405 -6.60 34.06 -3.76
CA ASP A 405 -6.52 34.77 -2.49
C ASP A 405 -7.04 36.23 -2.59
N GLU A 406 -6.95 37.00 -1.50
CA GLU A 406 -7.35 38.42 -1.45
C GLU A 406 -6.57 39.29 -2.43
N ASP A 407 -5.32 38.91 -2.75
CA ASP A 407 -4.45 39.60 -3.71
C ASP A 407 -4.66 39.12 -5.15
N LYS A 408 -5.67 38.28 -5.41
CA LYS A 408 -5.98 37.64 -6.71
C LYS A 408 -4.85 36.76 -7.25
N GLN A 409 -4.09 36.18 -6.36
CA GLN A 409 -3.08 35.18 -6.68
C GLN A 409 -3.66 33.78 -6.46
N LEU A 410 -3.43 32.87 -7.43
CA LEU A 410 -3.79 31.47 -7.26
C LEU A 410 -2.86 30.82 -6.24
N LYS A 411 -3.44 30.16 -5.25
CA LYS A 411 -2.75 29.43 -4.20
C LYS A 411 -3.47 28.11 -3.90
N LEU A 412 -2.71 27.14 -3.39
CA LEU A 412 -3.24 25.86 -2.94
C LEU A 412 -3.58 25.94 -1.44
N PHE A 413 -4.86 25.78 -1.10
CA PHE A 413 -5.35 25.77 0.28
C PHE A 413 -5.72 24.35 0.70
N ASN A 414 -5.11 23.82 1.77
CA ASN A 414 -5.50 22.54 2.33
C ASN A 414 -6.84 22.62 3.05
N PHE A 415 -7.75 21.70 2.72
CA PHE A 415 -9.04 21.52 3.37
C PHE A 415 -9.15 20.18 4.12
N ILE A 416 -8.49 19.14 3.61
CA ILE A 416 -8.42 17.84 4.26
C ILE A 416 -6.95 17.57 4.57
N PHE A 417 -6.67 17.17 5.80
CA PHE A 417 -5.31 16.93 6.27
C PHE A 417 -5.05 15.43 6.47
N ALA A 418 -3.81 15.01 6.23
CA ALA A 418 -3.37 13.65 6.54
C ALA A 418 -3.77 13.25 7.96
N ASN A 419 -4.09 11.98 8.15
CA ASN A 419 -4.64 11.41 9.38
C ASN A 419 -6.08 11.87 9.73
N THR A 420 -6.82 12.54 8.84
CA THR A 420 -8.26 12.75 9.04
C THR A 420 -9.02 11.44 8.83
N ASN A 421 -10.02 11.16 9.69
CA ASN A 421 -10.81 9.94 9.62
C ASN A 421 -11.67 9.87 8.35
N VAL A 422 -11.86 8.69 7.80
CA VAL A 422 -12.74 8.40 6.68
C VAL A 422 -13.84 7.40 7.09
N PRO A 423 -15.03 7.42 6.48
CA PRO A 423 -15.45 8.29 5.37
C PRO A 423 -15.59 9.76 5.80
N LEU A 424 -15.42 10.68 4.85
CA LEU A 424 -15.46 12.12 5.10
C LEU A 424 -16.20 12.86 3.98
N GLU A 425 -17.04 13.83 4.37
CA GLU A 425 -17.56 14.87 3.50
C GLU A 425 -17.13 16.24 4.05
N MET A 426 -16.40 17.02 3.27
CA MET A 426 -15.90 18.33 3.64
C MET A 426 -16.51 19.39 2.74
N PRO A 427 -17.48 20.19 3.22
CA PRO A 427 -18.01 21.32 2.48
C PRO A 427 -17.00 22.47 2.46
N VAL A 428 -16.78 23.03 1.26
CA VAL A 428 -15.94 24.20 1.01
C VAL A 428 -16.79 25.26 0.35
N ALA A 429 -16.91 26.42 0.99
CA ALA A 429 -17.63 27.56 0.47
C ALA A 429 -16.68 28.45 -0.35
N CYS A 430 -16.99 28.61 -1.63
CA CYS A 430 -16.27 29.47 -2.56
C CYS A 430 -17.21 30.48 -3.22
N SER A 431 -16.67 31.38 -4.01
CA SER A 431 -17.46 32.33 -4.79
C SER A 431 -16.76 32.73 -6.07
N THR A 432 -17.53 33.27 -7.03
CA THR A 432 -16.96 33.88 -8.24
C THR A 432 -16.07 35.07 -7.90
N SER A 433 -14.88 35.18 -8.52
CA SER A 433 -13.89 36.24 -8.26
C SER A 433 -14.17 37.53 -9.05
N ARG A 434 -14.98 37.46 -10.12
CA ARG A 434 -15.28 38.58 -11.04
C ARG A 434 -16.74 38.59 -11.46
N PRO A 435 -17.28 39.82 -11.79
CA PRO A 435 -18.60 39.88 -12.37
C PRO A 435 -18.60 39.28 -13.78
N ASN A 436 -19.73 38.68 -14.16
CA ASN A 436 -19.94 38.01 -15.46
C ASN A 436 -18.95 36.86 -15.71
N GLN A 437 -18.52 36.17 -14.68
CA GLN A 437 -17.71 34.97 -14.80
C GLN A 437 -18.56 33.86 -15.45
N THR A 438 -18.04 33.27 -16.53
CA THR A 438 -18.77 32.27 -17.33
C THR A 438 -18.45 30.84 -16.92
N SER A 439 -17.37 30.64 -16.17
CA SER A 439 -16.95 29.34 -15.67
C SER A 439 -16.13 29.45 -14.39
N ALA A 440 -16.06 28.37 -13.64
CA ALA A 440 -15.18 28.23 -12.48
C ALA A 440 -14.38 26.95 -12.61
N ARG A 441 -13.06 27.09 -12.71
CA ARG A 441 -12.16 25.95 -12.72
C ARG A 441 -11.96 25.45 -11.30
N LEU A 442 -12.04 24.13 -11.12
CA LEU A 442 -11.79 23.44 -9.87
C LEU A 442 -10.63 22.49 -10.07
N SER A 443 -9.52 22.75 -9.37
CA SER A 443 -8.33 21.90 -9.38
C SER A 443 -8.03 21.43 -7.96
N VAL A 444 -7.86 20.12 -7.78
CA VAL A 444 -7.55 19.47 -6.50
C VAL A 444 -6.14 18.89 -6.56
N TYR A 445 -5.39 19.12 -5.50
CA TYR A 445 -4.00 18.68 -5.36
C TYR A 445 -3.81 17.82 -4.12
N GLU A 446 -2.97 16.80 -4.21
CA GLU A 446 -2.49 15.97 -3.11
C GLU A 446 -1.13 16.46 -2.61
N ASN A 447 -0.90 16.43 -1.29
CA ASN A 447 0.37 16.82 -0.70
C ASN A 447 0.65 16.07 0.63
N ASN A 448 1.84 16.28 1.21
CA ASN A 448 2.29 15.61 2.43
C ASN A 448 2.23 16.48 3.70
N TYR A 449 1.59 17.63 3.68
CA TYR A 449 1.48 18.49 4.85
C TYR A 449 0.50 17.93 5.88
N THR A 450 0.82 18.06 7.17
CA THR A 450 0.01 17.59 8.28
C THR A 450 -0.58 18.74 9.11
N LEU A 451 -1.72 18.50 9.77
CA LEU A 451 -2.39 19.48 10.62
C LEU A 451 -1.45 19.98 11.75
N GLY A 452 -1.34 21.29 11.93
CA GLY A 452 -0.62 21.93 13.06
C GLY A 452 0.74 22.54 12.74
N SER A 453 1.16 22.62 11.48
CA SER A 453 2.16 23.57 11.05
C SER A 453 1.46 24.93 10.84
N SER A 454 1.60 25.83 11.79
CA SER A 454 0.85 27.08 11.97
C SER A 454 0.91 28.12 10.83
N GLU A 455 1.48 27.78 9.70
CA GLU A 455 1.63 28.67 8.56
C GLU A 455 1.17 28.02 7.23
N ARG A 456 0.43 26.87 7.24
CA ARG A 456 0.35 26.04 6.04
C ARG A 456 -1.03 25.45 5.74
N ASP A 457 -2.02 26.27 5.82
CA ASP A 457 -3.22 26.08 5.01
C ASP A 457 -2.89 26.29 3.51
N ILE A 458 -1.78 27.01 3.21
CA ILE A 458 -1.28 27.25 1.86
C ILE A 458 -0.06 26.35 1.59
N VAL A 459 -0.11 25.64 0.46
CA VAL A 459 0.91 24.68 0.02
C VAL A 459 1.61 25.22 -1.23
N PRO A 460 2.96 25.17 -1.31
CA PRO A 460 3.68 25.46 -2.54
C PRO A 460 3.32 24.44 -3.65
N TYR A 461 3.23 24.90 -4.90
CA TYR A 461 2.90 24.02 -6.03
C TYR A 461 3.94 22.91 -6.24
N GLU A 462 5.21 23.18 -5.95
CA GLU A 462 6.31 22.22 -6.05
C GLU A 462 6.21 21.06 -5.05
N ASP A 463 5.42 21.23 -3.98
CA ASP A 463 5.21 20.22 -2.93
C ASP A 463 3.86 19.49 -3.09
N ALA A 464 3.13 19.73 -4.17
CA ALA A 464 1.81 19.20 -4.41
C ALA A 464 1.69 18.56 -5.81
N THR A 465 0.90 17.50 -5.90
CA THR A 465 0.60 16.80 -7.15
C THR A 465 -0.84 17.09 -7.55
N LEU A 466 -1.07 17.53 -8.78
CA LEU A 466 -2.42 17.71 -9.30
C LEU A 466 -3.11 16.35 -9.44
N LEU A 467 -4.26 16.19 -8.79
CA LEU A 467 -5.07 14.98 -8.87
C LEU A 467 -6.15 15.07 -9.94
N MET A 468 -6.86 16.19 -9.97
CA MET A 468 -7.97 16.41 -10.90
C MET A 468 -8.14 17.90 -11.18
N SER A 469 -8.64 18.20 -12.37
CA SER A 469 -9.09 19.54 -12.73
C SER A 469 -10.26 19.44 -13.68
N ASP A 470 -11.35 20.15 -13.37
CA ASP A 470 -12.53 20.25 -14.23
C ASP A 470 -13.12 21.66 -14.14
N GLU A 471 -14.09 21.95 -14.98
CA GLU A 471 -14.67 23.27 -15.12
C GLU A 471 -16.19 23.24 -14.91
N LEU A 472 -16.65 23.95 -13.88
CA LEU A 472 -18.06 24.22 -13.68
C LEU A 472 -18.51 25.29 -14.71
N SER A 473 -19.09 24.85 -15.83
CA SER A 473 -19.40 25.68 -17.00
C SER A 473 -20.68 25.21 -17.71
N PRO A 474 -21.44 26.12 -18.37
CA PRO A 474 -21.44 27.57 -18.20
C PRO A 474 -22.12 28.00 -16.89
N LEU A 475 -21.58 29.04 -16.25
CA LEU A 475 -22.25 29.74 -15.16
C LEU A 475 -23.35 30.66 -15.73
N PRO A 476 -24.36 31.06 -14.93
CA PRO A 476 -25.41 31.97 -15.37
C PRO A 476 -24.87 33.31 -15.85
N ASP A 477 -25.56 33.91 -16.86
CA ASP A 477 -25.22 35.25 -17.34
C ASP A 477 -25.46 36.31 -16.25
N ASN A 478 -24.65 37.37 -16.28
CA ASN A 478 -24.72 38.52 -15.37
C ASN A 478 -24.55 38.22 -13.88
N LEU A 479 -23.82 37.15 -13.53
CA LEU A 479 -23.46 36.89 -12.15
C LEU A 479 -22.61 38.02 -11.57
N PRO A 480 -22.94 38.58 -10.39
CA PRO A 480 -22.03 39.46 -9.67
C PRO A 480 -20.81 38.71 -9.15
N ALA A 481 -19.72 39.42 -8.92
CA ALA A 481 -18.62 38.87 -8.14
C ALA A 481 -19.11 38.48 -6.73
N GLY A 482 -18.61 37.39 -6.18
CA GLY A 482 -19.04 36.86 -4.89
C GLY A 482 -20.28 35.96 -4.98
N SER A 483 -20.72 35.56 -6.18
CA SER A 483 -21.80 34.58 -6.32
C SER A 483 -21.37 33.21 -5.77
N PRO A 484 -22.18 32.57 -4.89
CA PRO A 484 -21.75 31.40 -4.14
C PRO A 484 -21.60 30.16 -5.02
N ILE A 485 -20.52 29.43 -4.79
CA ILE A 485 -20.23 28.09 -5.32
C ILE A 485 -20.00 27.17 -4.11
N GLU A 486 -20.78 26.12 -4.02
CA GLU A 486 -20.60 25.06 -3.03
C GLU A 486 -19.74 23.96 -3.63
N ILE A 487 -18.72 23.53 -2.90
CA ILE A 487 -17.87 22.38 -3.23
C ILE A 487 -17.97 21.41 -2.06
N ILE A 488 -18.14 20.11 -2.34
CA ILE A 488 -18.12 19.05 -1.34
C ILE A 488 -17.01 18.08 -1.74
N LEU A 489 -15.95 18.03 -0.94
CA LEU A 489 -14.89 17.03 -1.07
C LEU A 489 -15.34 15.78 -0.34
N LYS A 490 -15.30 14.62 -0.98
CA LYS A 490 -15.73 13.35 -0.41
C LYS A 490 -14.60 12.33 -0.48
N ILE A 491 -14.43 11.60 0.60
CA ILE A 491 -13.53 10.44 0.65
C ILE A 491 -14.33 9.28 1.27
N ASP A 492 -14.41 8.18 0.56
CA ASP A 492 -15.12 7.00 1.04
C ASP A 492 -14.29 6.14 2.01
N GLU A 493 -14.85 5.05 2.50
CA GLU A 493 -14.18 4.10 3.41
C GLU A 493 -12.95 3.43 2.78
N GLN A 494 -12.88 3.37 1.46
CA GLN A 494 -11.76 2.80 0.69
C GLN A 494 -10.66 3.83 0.41
N GLY A 495 -10.91 5.12 0.75
CA GLY A 495 -10.00 6.23 0.48
C GLY A 495 -10.12 6.76 -0.95
N LEU A 496 -11.20 6.44 -1.67
CA LEU A 496 -11.48 7.01 -2.98
C LEU A 496 -12.02 8.43 -2.83
N PHE A 497 -11.50 9.34 -3.65
CA PHE A 497 -11.79 10.76 -3.58
C PHE A 497 -12.75 11.17 -4.72
N SER A 498 -13.78 11.93 -4.39
CA SER A 498 -14.67 12.56 -5.36
C SER A 498 -15.01 13.99 -4.95
N VAL A 499 -15.47 14.80 -5.89
CA VAL A 499 -15.85 16.19 -5.66
C VAL A 499 -17.17 16.49 -6.33
N ASP A 500 -18.09 17.06 -5.57
CA ASP A 500 -19.28 17.69 -6.09
C ASP A 500 -19.11 19.20 -6.04
N ALA A 501 -19.34 19.89 -7.16
CA ALA A 501 -19.39 21.34 -7.20
C ALA A 501 -20.74 21.82 -7.72
N LYS A 502 -21.30 22.87 -7.10
CA LYS A 502 -22.60 23.42 -7.43
C LYS A 502 -22.57 24.94 -7.46
N ASP A 503 -22.99 25.51 -8.58
CA ASP A 503 -23.40 26.91 -8.63
C ASP A 503 -24.76 27.07 -7.93
N VAL A 504 -24.79 27.77 -6.80
CA VAL A 504 -25.99 27.94 -5.98
C VAL A 504 -27.03 28.82 -6.68
N THR A 505 -26.59 29.76 -7.52
CA THR A 505 -27.47 30.74 -8.20
C THR A 505 -28.21 30.12 -9.40
N GLY A 506 -27.51 29.38 -10.24
CA GLY A 506 -28.04 28.76 -11.45
C GLY A 506 -28.47 27.29 -11.25
N GLY A 507 -28.07 26.68 -10.14
CA GLY A 507 -28.39 25.31 -9.81
C GLY A 507 -27.60 24.26 -10.62
N ARG A 508 -26.54 24.67 -11.32
CA ARG A 508 -25.72 23.77 -12.09
C ARG A 508 -24.78 22.97 -11.17
N THR A 509 -24.65 21.69 -11.46
CA THR A 509 -23.78 20.78 -10.71
C THR A 509 -22.78 20.13 -11.63
N VAL A 510 -21.55 19.94 -11.14
CA VAL A 510 -20.52 19.09 -11.72
C VAL A 510 -20.14 18.05 -10.66
N HIS A 511 -20.13 16.80 -11.07
CA HIS A 511 -19.60 15.70 -10.28
C HIS A 511 -18.28 15.26 -10.91
N MET A 512 -17.21 15.22 -10.12
CA MET A 512 -15.91 14.76 -10.55
C MET A 512 -15.50 13.57 -9.68
N GLU A 513 -15.26 12.45 -10.33
CA GLU A 513 -14.45 11.39 -9.75
C GLU A 513 -13.00 11.55 -10.22
N VAL A 514 -12.04 11.09 -9.42
CA VAL A 514 -10.63 11.18 -9.80
C VAL A 514 -10.43 10.39 -11.10
N GLN A 515 -10.50 11.07 -12.23
CA GLN A 515 -9.99 10.58 -13.50
C GLN A 515 -8.54 11.07 -13.62
N LEU A 516 -7.61 10.27 -13.12
CA LEU A 516 -6.21 10.60 -13.21
C LEU A 516 -5.74 10.36 -14.66
N ASP A 517 -5.28 11.41 -15.33
CA ASP A 517 -4.65 11.32 -16.66
C ASP A 517 -3.48 10.31 -16.70
N ASN A 518 -3.03 9.89 -15.53
CA ASN A 518 -1.92 8.98 -15.32
C ASN A 518 -2.34 7.51 -15.22
N MET A 519 -3.65 7.23 -15.05
CA MET A 519 -4.14 5.85 -14.92
C MET A 519 -4.43 5.21 -16.28
N MET A 520 -4.36 3.88 -16.29
CA MET A 520 -4.89 3.11 -17.42
C MET A 520 -6.40 3.35 -17.53
N SER A 521 -6.87 3.66 -18.75
CA SER A 521 -8.29 3.67 -19.04
C SER A 521 -8.88 2.25 -18.95
N ASP A 522 -10.21 2.13 -18.90
CA ASP A 522 -10.85 0.82 -18.89
C ASP A 522 -10.60 0.05 -20.20
N GLU A 523 -10.42 0.76 -21.33
CA GLU A 523 -10.01 0.19 -22.60
C GLU A 523 -8.59 -0.37 -22.54
N GLU A 524 -7.63 0.39 -21.99
CA GLU A 524 -6.25 -0.06 -21.80
C GLU A 524 -6.16 -1.28 -20.86
N VAL A 525 -6.97 -1.31 -19.80
CA VAL A 525 -7.09 -2.47 -18.89
C VAL A 525 -7.62 -3.68 -19.65
N ALA A 526 -8.66 -3.51 -20.48
CA ALA A 526 -9.23 -4.59 -21.28
C ALA A 526 -8.24 -5.11 -22.33
N GLU A 527 -7.47 -4.22 -22.97
CA GLU A 527 -6.41 -4.59 -23.92
C GLU A 527 -5.27 -5.37 -23.23
N SER A 528 -4.82 -4.91 -22.08
CA SER A 528 -3.79 -5.61 -21.29
C SER A 528 -4.28 -6.97 -20.84
N LYS A 529 -5.50 -7.08 -20.35
CA LYS A 529 -6.11 -8.36 -19.97
C LYS A 529 -6.16 -9.32 -21.16
N ALA A 530 -6.70 -8.88 -22.30
CA ALA A 530 -6.79 -9.69 -23.51
C ALA A 530 -5.42 -10.17 -24.02
N TYR A 531 -4.40 -9.30 -23.90
CA TYR A 531 -3.01 -9.69 -24.24
C TYR A 531 -2.50 -10.81 -23.33
N PHE A 532 -2.71 -10.69 -22.05
CA PHE A 532 -2.19 -11.66 -21.07
C PHE A 532 -2.99 -12.97 -21.02
N ASP A 533 -4.28 -12.97 -21.39
CA ASP A 533 -5.10 -14.20 -21.47
C ASP A 533 -4.52 -15.22 -22.46
N GLY A 534 -3.73 -14.78 -23.46
CA GLY A 534 -3.05 -15.64 -24.42
C GLY A 534 -1.66 -16.14 -24.00
N ILE A 535 -1.12 -15.62 -22.88
CA ILE A 535 0.26 -15.90 -22.44
C ILE A 535 0.26 -16.94 -21.32
N LYS A 536 1.16 -17.91 -21.46
CA LYS A 536 1.35 -18.93 -20.42
C LYS A 536 2.02 -18.31 -19.19
N LEU A 537 1.31 -18.32 -18.09
CA LEU A 537 1.82 -17.92 -16.77
C LEU A 537 2.27 -19.14 -15.97
N ARG A 538 3.47 -19.06 -15.38
CA ARG A 538 4.06 -20.12 -14.53
C ARG A 538 4.53 -19.59 -13.18
#